data_4e28acc9bb519c91433c8758b997a021
#
_entry.id   4e28acc9bb519c91433c8758b997a021
#
_cell.length_a   1.000
_cell.length_b   1.000
_cell.length_c   1.000
_cell.angle_alpha   90.00
_cell.angle_beta   90.00
_cell.angle_gamma   90.00
#
_symmetry.space_group_name_H-M   'P 1'
#
loop_
_entity.id
_entity.type
_entity.pdbx_description
1 polymer ?
#
loop_
_entity_poly.entity_id
_entity_poly.type
_entity_poly.pdbx_seq_one_letter_code
_entity_poly.pdbx_strand_id
1 'polypeptide(L)'
;MAYENGGGAFFIPYVICLILVGVPLILFEVAVGRWGGGSIVKSFYKHNKTTSWIGWMVLINSMIIVFYYAIVLSWSLQYVFYSINLSWGNSTIGFFTRKVLSLTEGPFVFGQLNIFTLISLVFIWVLVYFIISKGTSRISKVLLVTVPIPFIMLVVLTVRSLTLKGGMNGLSFLLKPDIGRITDINVWKEAMSQVILSLGLGMGQMVAYSSKRKNDNRTVRSSFQIAGFDFLFSLLSGFAVFGTLGFLAFQNNCQITELNNAQGIFLAFATYPTAISQLPFAPIWGIIFFLLLVLIGIDSVFAVIEANLSGFEEVFPNTSKQRIALFLCIVGFLGGLLFTFGNGLYWLDIVDHWVANYMILSIVALQCFLLFRDKSLSNYFGQFEINPTLLIVLRFWITLIVPTILIFFILEGVYGEIRVSYGGYPLSAIIIGGWGCVLVVILISLAIGRLYNGRAK
;
A
#
# COMPACT_ATOMS: atom_id res chain seq x y z
N MET A 1 -1.74 -12.86 0.53
CA MET A 1 -0.91 -13.21 -0.64
C MET A 1 -0.01 -14.44 -0.40
N ALA A 2 1.11 -14.39 0.37
CA ALA A 2 1.99 -15.56 0.52
C ALA A 2 1.29 -16.82 1.07
N TYR A 3 0.36 -16.68 2.01
CA TYR A 3 -0.41 -17.78 2.57
C TYR A 3 -1.29 -18.47 1.50
N GLU A 4 -2.02 -17.71 0.71
CA GLU A 4 -2.93 -18.20 -0.34
C GLU A 4 -2.18 -18.85 -1.51
N ASN A 5 -0.97 -18.34 -1.78
CA ASN A 5 -0.14 -18.76 -2.90
C ASN A 5 0.92 -19.84 -2.52
N GLY A 6 0.72 -20.56 -1.41
CA GLY A 6 1.56 -21.70 -1.05
C GLY A 6 2.93 -21.32 -0.46
N GLY A 7 3.02 -20.22 0.27
CA GLY A 7 4.22 -19.84 1.02
C GLY A 7 5.43 -19.61 0.12
N GLY A 8 6.35 -20.58 0.08
CA GLY A 8 7.60 -20.49 -0.67
C GLY A 8 7.42 -20.37 -2.19
N ALA A 9 6.31 -20.85 -2.74
CA ALA A 9 5.99 -20.67 -4.16
C ALA A 9 5.79 -19.19 -4.54
N PHE A 10 5.27 -18.37 -3.63
CA PHE A 10 5.12 -16.94 -3.83
C PHE A 10 6.45 -16.18 -3.73
N PHE A 11 7.37 -16.65 -2.88
CA PHE A 11 8.60 -15.93 -2.56
C PHE A 11 9.54 -15.79 -3.77
N ILE A 12 9.64 -16.81 -4.62
CA ILE A 12 10.49 -16.78 -5.82
C ILE A 12 10.00 -15.74 -6.83
N PRO A 13 8.73 -15.76 -7.30
CA PRO A 13 8.17 -14.71 -8.14
C PRO A 13 8.30 -13.31 -7.52
N TYR A 14 8.09 -13.16 -6.20
CA TYR A 14 8.25 -11.88 -5.52
C TYR A 14 9.66 -11.31 -5.66
N VAL A 15 10.71 -12.10 -5.40
CA VAL A 15 12.11 -11.65 -5.55
C VAL A 15 12.43 -11.30 -7.01
N ILE A 16 11.97 -12.11 -7.95
CA ILE A 16 12.18 -11.86 -9.37
C ILE A 16 11.48 -10.56 -9.80
N CYS A 17 10.23 -10.35 -9.43
CA CYS A 17 9.49 -9.12 -9.70
C CYS A 17 10.14 -7.90 -9.03
N LEU A 18 10.63 -8.04 -7.80
CA LEU A 18 11.32 -6.97 -7.10
C LEU A 18 12.57 -6.49 -7.85
N ILE A 19 13.39 -7.43 -8.33
CA ILE A 19 14.63 -7.11 -9.05
C ILE A 19 14.35 -6.61 -10.46
N LEU A 20 13.47 -7.30 -11.21
CA LEU A 20 13.25 -7.01 -12.63
C LEU A 20 12.25 -5.89 -12.89
N VAL A 21 11.36 -5.60 -11.94
CA VAL A 21 10.34 -4.55 -12.09
C VAL A 21 10.46 -3.49 -11.01
N GLY A 22 10.54 -3.86 -9.74
CA GLY A 22 10.62 -2.92 -8.62
C GLY A 22 11.81 -1.96 -8.73
N VAL A 23 13.04 -2.48 -8.84
CA VAL A 23 14.25 -1.64 -8.94
C VAL A 23 14.22 -0.72 -10.16
N PRO A 24 13.93 -1.19 -11.39
CA PRO A 24 13.80 -0.32 -12.55
C PRO A 24 12.74 0.77 -12.40
N LEU A 25 11.59 0.46 -11.79
CA LEU A 25 10.53 1.43 -11.56
C LEU A 25 10.89 2.47 -10.50
N ILE A 26 11.60 2.10 -9.41
CA ILE A 26 12.14 3.09 -8.46
C ILE A 26 13.09 4.06 -9.18
N LEU A 27 14.03 3.52 -9.98
CA LEU A 27 14.95 4.35 -10.78
C LEU A 27 14.18 5.29 -11.70
N PHE A 28 13.14 4.79 -12.35
CA PHE A 28 12.29 5.55 -13.25
C PHE A 28 11.57 6.69 -12.52
N GLU A 29 10.86 6.41 -11.42
CA GLU A 29 10.12 7.44 -10.68
C GLU A 29 11.05 8.49 -10.05
N VAL A 30 12.22 8.08 -9.56
CA VAL A 30 13.25 9.02 -9.07
C VAL A 30 13.74 9.94 -10.20
N ALA A 31 13.96 9.39 -11.39
CA ALA A 31 14.35 10.18 -12.55
C ALA A 31 13.24 11.16 -12.98
N VAL A 32 11.99 10.69 -13.02
CA VAL A 32 10.82 11.51 -13.34
C VAL A 32 10.68 12.69 -12.38
N GLY A 33 10.83 12.45 -11.08
CA GLY A 33 10.73 13.51 -10.07
C GLY A 33 11.83 14.57 -10.21
N ARG A 34 13.06 14.16 -10.41
CA ARG A 34 14.18 15.08 -10.61
C ARG A 34 14.08 15.84 -11.93
N TRP A 35 13.75 15.15 -13.02
CA TRP A 35 13.55 15.75 -14.33
C TRP A 35 12.38 16.74 -14.34
N GLY A 36 11.24 16.36 -13.71
CA GLY A 36 10.05 17.19 -13.59
C GLY A 36 10.24 18.41 -12.71
N GLY A 37 11.06 18.29 -11.66
CA GLY A 37 11.34 19.36 -10.69
C GLY A 37 10.14 19.82 -9.89
N GLY A 38 9.21 18.88 -9.59
CA GLY A 38 7.99 19.13 -8.84
C GLY A 38 7.16 17.87 -8.64
N SER A 39 5.83 18.02 -8.61
CA SER A 39 4.91 16.89 -8.48
C SER A 39 4.91 16.01 -9.74
N ILE A 40 4.28 14.85 -9.64
CA ILE A 40 4.03 13.99 -10.81
C ILE A 40 3.16 14.69 -11.85
N VAL A 41 2.24 15.57 -11.43
CA VAL A 41 1.40 16.40 -12.32
C VAL A 41 2.27 17.30 -13.19
N LYS A 42 3.26 17.99 -12.58
CA LYS A 42 4.19 18.85 -13.29
C LYS A 42 5.07 18.07 -14.27
N SER A 43 5.46 16.84 -13.92
CA SER A 43 6.23 15.97 -14.80
C SER A 43 5.43 15.58 -16.05
N PHE A 44 4.16 15.23 -15.91
CA PHE A 44 3.28 14.97 -17.05
C PHE A 44 2.99 16.24 -17.87
N TYR A 45 2.77 17.38 -17.22
CA TYR A 45 2.59 18.66 -17.90
C TYR A 45 3.82 19.07 -18.71
N LYS A 46 5.02 18.83 -18.19
CA LYS A 46 6.30 19.09 -18.88
C LYS A 46 6.47 18.20 -20.11
N HIS A 47 6.03 16.94 -20.05
CA HIS A 47 6.00 16.03 -21.19
C HIS A 47 5.02 16.53 -22.26
N ASN A 48 3.77 16.73 -21.88
CA ASN A 48 2.73 17.29 -22.73
C ASN A 48 1.62 17.89 -21.85
N LYS A 49 1.25 19.15 -22.12
CA LYS A 49 0.20 19.87 -21.37
C LYS A 49 -1.11 19.07 -21.29
N THR A 50 -1.45 18.33 -22.35
CA THR A 50 -2.69 17.53 -22.40
C THR A 50 -2.67 16.31 -21.52
N THR A 51 -1.52 15.85 -21.03
CA THR A 51 -1.37 14.63 -20.22
C THR A 51 -1.33 14.89 -18.69
N SER A 52 -1.40 16.15 -18.26
CA SER A 52 -1.37 16.50 -16.82
C SER A 52 -2.45 15.80 -15.98
N TRP A 53 -3.61 15.45 -16.58
CA TRP A 53 -4.68 14.71 -15.93
C TRP A 53 -4.24 13.32 -15.46
N ILE A 54 -3.26 12.69 -16.12
CA ILE A 54 -2.70 11.40 -15.69
C ILE A 54 -1.93 11.58 -14.37
N GLY A 55 -1.18 12.68 -14.24
CA GLY A 55 -0.55 13.02 -12.97
C GLY A 55 -1.56 13.22 -11.83
N TRP A 56 -2.71 13.84 -12.12
CA TRP A 56 -3.82 13.95 -11.18
C TRP A 56 -4.45 12.59 -10.86
N MET A 57 -4.54 11.71 -11.85
CA MET A 57 -5.04 10.35 -11.63
C MET A 57 -4.18 9.57 -10.63
N VAL A 58 -2.85 9.73 -10.68
CA VAL A 58 -1.91 9.19 -9.67
C VAL A 58 -2.26 9.71 -8.28
N LEU A 59 -2.40 11.02 -8.12
CA LEU A 59 -2.62 11.65 -6.81
C LEU A 59 -4.00 11.32 -6.24
N ILE A 60 -5.04 11.37 -7.06
CA ILE A 60 -6.41 11.07 -6.62
C ILE A 60 -6.56 9.60 -6.26
N ASN A 61 -5.99 8.69 -7.07
CA ASN A 61 -6.00 7.26 -6.76
C ASN A 61 -5.30 6.97 -5.43
N SER A 62 -4.12 7.55 -5.20
CA SER A 62 -3.40 7.39 -3.94
C SER A 62 -4.18 7.96 -2.74
N MET A 63 -4.95 9.04 -2.95
CA MET A 63 -5.80 9.62 -1.91
C MET A 63 -6.95 8.70 -1.53
N ILE A 64 -7.58 8.01 -2.49
CA ILE A 64 -8.64 7.02 -2.20
C ILE A 64 -8.08 5.84 -1.40
N ILE A 65 -6.88 5.38 -1.71
CA ILE A 65 -6.21 4.33 -0.92
C ILE A 65 -6.10 4.77 0.54
N VAL A 66 -5.68 6.01 0.79
CA VAL A 66 -5.53 6.51 2.16
C VAL A 66 -6.88 6.63 2.89
N PHE A 67 -8.02 6.81 2.21
CA PHE A 67 -9.34 6.84 2.86
C PHE A 67 -9.62 5.55 3.65
N TYR A 68 -9.52 4.41 3.00
CA TYR A 68 -9.76 3.13 3.67
C TYR A 68 -8.56 2.65 4.51
N TYR A 69 -7.34 3.00 4.12
CA TYR A 69 -6.15 2.66 4.89
C TYR A 69 -6.14 3.32 6.28
N ALA A 70 -6.62 4.57 6.39
CA ALA A 70 -6.79 5.26 7.67
C ALA A 70 -7.79 4.55 8.60
N ILE A 71 -8.78 3.83 8.04
CA ILE A 71 -9.70 3.01 8.83
C ILE A 71 -8.99 1.79 9.42
N VAL A 72 -8.17 1.11 8.64
CA VAL A 72 -7.36 -0.02 9.14
C VAL A 72 -6.42 0.43 10.27
N LEU A 73 -5.83 1.63 10.14
CA LEU A 73 -5.05 2.25 11.22
C LEU A 73 -5.89 2.58 12.44
N SER A 74 -7.14 3.02 12.23
CA SER A 74 -8.07 3.31 13.32
C SER A 74 -8.42 2.03 14.10
N TRP A 75 -8.62 0.91 13.42
CA TRP A 75 -8.79 -0.39 14.09
C TRP A 75 -7.52 -0.82 14.81
N SER A 76 -6.35 -0.65 14.21
CA SER A 76 -5.07 -0.96 14.84
C SER A 76 -4.86 -0.15 16.13
N LEU A 77 -5.19 1.15 16.11
CA LEU A 77 -5.12 2.02 17.28
C LEU A 77 -6.06 1.55 18.40
N GLN A 78 -7.30 1.16 18.06
CA GLN A 78 -8.24 0.61 19.05
C GLN A 78 -7.68 -0.69 19.66
N TYR A 79 -7.07 -1.55 18.85
CA TYR A 79 -6.51 -2.81 19.35
C TYR A 79 -5.28 -2.59 20.26
N VAL A 80 -4.54 -1.48 20.14
CA VAL A 80 -3.53 -1.11 21.14
C VAL A 80 -4.18 -1.02 22.53
N PHE A 81 -5.32 -0.33 22.64
CA PHE A 81 -6.06 -0.20 23.91
C PHE A 81 -6.71 -1.52 24.33
N TYR A 82 -7.32 -2.27 23.41
CA TYR A 82 -7.92 -3.56 23.71
C TYR A 82 -6.89 -4.61 24.12
N SER A 83 -5.63 -4.44 23.78
CA SER A 83 -4.53 -5.32 24.20
C SER A 83 -4.22 -5.24 25.69
N ILE A 84 -4.50 -4.10 26.35
CA ILE A 84 -4.18 -3.89 27.78
C ILE A 84 -4.83 -4.94 28.66
N ASN A 85 -6.08 -5.28 28.38
CA ASN A 85 -6.88 -6.24 29.14
C ASN A 85 -7.40 -7.42 28.30
N LEU A 86 -6.85 -7.59 27.08
CA LEU A 86 -7.24 -8.63 26.12
C LEU A 86 -8.77 -8.67 25.89
N SER A 87 -9.35 -7.47 25.62
CA SER A 87 -10.82 -7.29 25.51
C SER A 87 -11.53 -8.20 24.52
N TRP A 88 -10.81 -8.82 23.58
CA TRP A 88 -11.36 -9.76 22.60
C TRP A 88 -11.70 -11.14 23.20
N GLY A 89 -11.23 -11.46 24.42
CA GLY A 89 -11.55 -12.71 25.11
C GLY A 89 -11.26 -13.97 24.28
N ASN A 90 -12.16 -14.96 24.40
CA ASN A 90 -12.02 -16.25 23.70
C ASN A 90 -12.55 -16.23 22.25
N SER A 91 -13.31 -15.20 21.84
CA SER A 91 -13.90 -15.07 20.50
C SER A 91 -13.37 -13.87 19.77
N THR A 92 -12.14 -13.95 19.28
CA THR A 92 -11.44 -12.87 18.58
C THR A 92 -12.17 -12.44 17.30
N ILE A 93 -12.68 -13.42 16.52
CA ILE A 93 -13.48 -13.18 15.32
C ILE A 93 -14.77 -12.45 15.68
N GLY A 94 -15.52 -12.99 16.68
CA GLY A 94 -16.77 -12.39 17.13
C GLY A 94 -16.57 -10.99 17.72
N PHE A 95 -15.47 -10.73 18.40
CA PHE A 95 -15.11 -9.40 18.89
C PHE A 95 -14.84 -8.43 17.71
N PHE A 96 -14.04 -8.83 16.73
CA PHE A 96 -13.74 -8.00 15.57
C PHE A 96 -15.00 -7.70 14.76
N THR A 97 -15.77 -8.72 14.39
CA THR A 97 -16.95 -8.55 13.53
C THR A 97 -18.09 -7.80 14.21
N ARG A 98 -18.39 -8.12 15.49
CA ARG A 98 -19.56 -7.55 16.17
C ARG A 98 -19.25 -6.23 16.89
N LYS A 99 -18.10 -6.13 17.56
CA LYS A 99 -17.78 -4.94 18.39
C LYS A 99 -16.99 -3.89 17.64
N VAL A 100 -15.99 -4.29 16.83
CA VAL A 100 -15.12 -3.33 16.12
C VAL A 100 -15.74 -2.90 14.80
N LEU A 101 -16.25 -3.85 14.02
CA LEU A 101 -16.83 -3.56 12.70
C LEU A 101 -18.33 -3.26 12.78
N SER A 102 -19.06 -3.81 13.75
CA SER A 102 -20.53 -3.84 13.75
C SER A 102 -21.08 -4.39 12.42
N LEU A 103 -20.43 -5.49 11.92
CA LEU A 103 -20.57 -5.99 10.57
C LEU A 103 -22.02 -6.38 10.26
N THR A 104 -22.50 -5.93 9.12
CA THR A 104 -23.84 -6.21 8.59
C THR A 104 -23.84 -7.42 7.66
N GLU A 105 -25.03 -7.81 7.16
CA GLU A 105 -25.19 -8.99 6.28
C GLU A 105 -24.70 -8.76 4.85
N GLY A 106 -24.40 -7.51 4.47
CA GLY A 106 -23.93 -7.20 3.11
C GLY A 106 -23.67 -5.72 2.85
N PRO A 107 -23.15 -5.39 1.66
CA PRO A 107 -22.67 -4.04 1.34
C PRO A 107 -23.77 -2.97 1.32
N PHE A 108 -25.03 -3.34 1.05
CA PHE A 108 -26.14 -2.40 0.98
C PHE A 108 -26.88 -2.20 2.31
N VAL A 109 -26.51 -2.92 3.36
CA VAL A 109 -27.05 -2.72 4.71
C VAL A 109 -26.11 -1.83 5.49
N PHE A 110 -26.42 -0.56 5.67
CA PHE A 110 -25.51 0.43 6.27
C PHE A 110 -25.08 0.08 7.70
N GLY A 111 -25.98 -0.44 8.51
CA GLY A 111 -25.69 -0.73 9.90
C GLY A 111 -25.50 0.53 10.77
N GLN A 112 -24.90 0.34 11.95
CA GLN A 112 -24.62 1.42 12.88
C GLN A 112 -23.24 2.04 12.62
N LEU A 113 -23.13 3.35 12.90
CA LEU A 113 -21.85 4.04 12.94
C LEU A 113 -21.04 3.57 14.16
N ASN A 114 -19.83 3.09 13.95
CA ASN A 114 -18.95 2.75 15.06
C ASN A 114 -18.24 4.00 15.59
N ILE A 115 -18.71 4.51 16.74
CA ILE A 115 -18.20 5.75 17.35
C ILE A 115 -16.71 5.62 17.72
N PHE A 116 -16.26 4.46 18.19
CA PHE A 116 -14.85 4.26 18.54
C PHE A 116 -13.96 4.31 17.33
N THR A 117 -14.39 3.75 16.20
CA THR A 117 -13.69 3.86 14.91
C THR A 117 -13.66 5.31 14.43
N LEU A 118 -14.76 6.04 14.57
CA LEU A 118 -14.83 7.45 14.22
C LEU A 118 -13.85 8.31 15.04
N ILE A 119 -13.82 8.14 16.37
CA ILE A 119 -12.89 8.87 17.24
C ILE A 119 -11.43 8.54 16.88
N SER A 120 -11.13 7.28 16.65
CA SER A 120 -9.80 6.84 16.24
C SER A 120 -9.40 7.43 14.88
N LEU A 121 -10.34 7.49 13.94
CA LEU A 121 -10.14 8.11 12.62
C LEU A 121 -9.84 9.61 12.74
N VAL A 122 -10.59 10.35 13.56
CA VAL A 122 -10.31 11.77 13.88
C VAL A 122 -8.90 11.91 14.44
N PHE A 123 -8.52 11.06 15.40
CA PHE A 123 -7.18 11.11 16.01
C PHE A 123 -6.07 10.87 14.95
N ILE A 124 -6.22 9.89 14.09
CA ILE A 124 -5.25 9.61 12.99
C ILE A 124 -5.11 10.83 12.08
N TRP A 125 -6.21 11.44 11.63
CA TRP A 125 -6.14 12.59 10.73
C TRP A 125 -5.60 13.86 11.41
N VAL A 126 -5.91 14.07 12.68
CA VAL A 126 -5.31 15.15 13.48
C VAL A 126 -3.80 14.94 13.60
N LEU A 127 -3.35 13.72 13.88
CA LEU A 127 -1.92 13.40 13.98
C LEU A 127 -1.21 13.62 12.64
N VAL A 128 -1.79 13.15 11.55
CA VAL A 128 -1.27 13.37 10.18
C VAL A 128 -1.15 14.87 9.88
N TYR A 129 -2.18 15.66 10.17
CA TYR A 129 -2.14 17.10 9.98
C TYR A 129 -1.00 17.76 10.77
N PHE A 130 -0.83 17.41 12.05
CA PHE A 130 0.25 17.96 12.88
C PHE A 130 1.63 17.61 12.36
N ILE A 131 1.82 16.43 11.76
CA ILE A 131 3.08 16.02 11.17
C ILE A 131 3.37 16.85 9.92
N ILE A 132 2.40 16.97 9.00
CA ILE A 132 2.59 17.56 7.67
C ILE A 132 2.58 19.10 7.70
N SER A 133 1.79 19.71 8.56
CA SER A 133 1.57 21.16 8.60
C SER A 133 2.85 22.00 8.76
N LYS A 134 3.89 21.46 9.38
CA LYS A 134 5.19 22.14 9.57
C LYS A 134 6.25 21.77 8.51
N GLY A 135 5.84 21.02 7.47
CA GLY A 135 6.66 20.72 6.31
C GLY A 135 7.74 19.66 6.52
N THR A 136 8.60 19.51 5.53
CA THR A 136 9.62 18.44 5.43
C THR A 136 10.56 18.33 6.63
N SER A 137 10.86 19.45 7.32
CA SER A 137 11.73 19.42 8.50
C SER A 137 11.13 18.63 9.67
N ARG A 138 9.80 18.73 9.90
CA ARG A 138 9.13 17.94 10.95
C ARG A 138 8.98 16.49 10.51
N ILE A 139 8.60 16.25 9.26
CA ILE A 139 8.49 14.90 8.70
C ILE A 139 9.81 14.14 8.89
N SER A 140 10.95 14.74 8.55
CA SER A 140 12.26 14.11 8.74
C SER A 140 12.55 13.73 10.20
N LYS A 141 12.16 14.59 11.16
CA LYS A 141 12.34 14.30 12.59
C LYS A 141 11.44 13.16 13.07
N VAL A 142 10.20 13.11 12.58
CA VAL A 142 9.27 12.02 12.91
C VAL A 142 9.81 10.71 12.35
N LEU A 143 10.25 10.67 11.09
CA LEU A 143 10.82 9.48 10.44
C LEU A 143 12.04 8.91 11.17
N LEU A 144 12.85 9.74 11.84
CA LEU A 144 13.98 9.26 12.66
C LEU A 144 13.53 8.39 13.85
N VAL A 145 12.26 8.46 14.22
CA VAL A 145 11.68 7.69 15.34
C VAL A 145 10.75 6.59 14.78
N THR A 146 9.88 6.94 13.84
CA THR A 146 8.85 6.04 13.33
C THR A 146 9.37 4.96 12.37
N VAL A 147 10.60 5.07 11.87
CA VAL A 147 11.21 4.02 11.05
C VAL A 147 12.02 3.02 11.89
N PRO A 148 12.95 3.43 12.78
CA PRO A 148 13.73 2.46 13.55
C PRO A 148 12.92 1.70 14.61
N ILE A 149 11.96 2.34 15.27
CA ILE A 149 11.16 1.69 16.33
C ILE A 149 10.37 0.51 15.79
N PRO A 150 9.55 0.64 14.71
CA PRO A 150 8.88 -0.50 14.10
C PRO A 150 9.82 -1.60 13.64
N PHE A 151 10.99 -1.26 13.11
CA PHE A 151 11.98 -2.27 12.73
C PHE A 151 12.41 -3.11 13.94
N ILE A 152 12.75 -2.47 15.07
CA ILE A 152 13.12 -3.18 16.31
C ILE A 152 11.93 -4.02 16.80
N MET A 153 10.71 -3.47 16.82
CA MET A 153 9.51 -4.19 17.23
C MET A 153 9.28 -5.42 16.35
N LEU A 154 9.47 -5.28 15.03
CA LEU A 154 9.33 -6.38 14.08
C LEU A 154 10.37 -7.47 14.32
N VAL A 155 11.63 -7.11 14.58
CA VAL A 155 12.68 -8.07 14.94
C VAL A 155 12.31 -8.82 16.23
N VAL A 156 11.84 -8.11 17.26
CA VAL A 156 11.41 -8.72 18.53
C VAL A 156 10.25 -9.69 18.31
N LEU A 157 9.23 -9.32 17.53
CA LEU A 157 8.12 -10.20 17.18
C LEU A 157 8.58 -11.41 16.37
N THR A 158 9.49 -11.22 15.42
CA THR A 158 10.07 -12.30 14.61
C THR A 158 10.80 -13.31 15.50
N VAL A 159 11.72 -12.85 16.34
CA VAL A 159 12.43 -13.73 17.28
C VAL A 159 11.44 -14.48 18.17
N ARG A 160 10.43 -13.77 18.70
CA ARG A 160 9.42 -14.40 19.55
C ARG A 160 8.64 -15.47 18.80
N SER A 161 8.13 -15.19 17.59
CA SER A 161 7.35 -16.16 16.83
C SER A 161 8.13 -17.43 16.48
N LEU A 162 9.40 -17.29 16.13
CA LEU A 162 10.27 -18.43 15.79
C LEU A 162 10.68 -19.28 17.02
N THR A 163 10.69 -18.70 18.22
CA THR A 163 10.97 -19.43 19.47
C THR A 163 9.75 -20.17 20.03
N LEU A 164 8.56 -19.98 19.46
CA LEU A 164 7.36 -20.70 19.85
C LEU A 164 7.36 -22.14 19.30
N LYS A 165 6.71 -23.05 20.04
CA LYS A 165 6.51 -24.43 19.57
C LYS A 165 5.72 -24.43 18.26
N GLY A 166 6.26 -25.04 17.21
CA GLY A 166 5.68 -25.01 15.86
C GLY A 166 6.07 -23.80 15.02
N GLY A 167 6.70 -22.76 15.57
CA GLY A 167 7.11 -21.57 14.80
C GLY A 167 8.05 -21.89 13.64
N MET A 168 8.99 -22.83 13.84
CA MET A 168 9.89 -23.28 12.77
C MET A 168 9.17 -24.05 11.65
N ASN A 169 8.05 -24.70 11.94
CA ASN A 169 7.21 -25.34 10.91
C ASN A 169 6.58 -24.27 10.00
N GLY A 170 6.15 -23.15 10.58
CA GLY A 170 5.67 -22.00 9.83
C GLY A 170 6.75 -21.40 8.93
N LEU A 171 7.97 -21.23 9.44
CA LEU A 171 9.09 -20.76 8.65
C LEU A 171 9.42 -21.73 7.50
N SER A 172 9.40 -23.04 7.78
CA SER A 172 9.61 -24.07 6.75
C SER A 172 8.53 -23.99 5.65
N PHE A 173 7.28 -23.73 5.99
CA PHE A 173 6.20 -23.53 5.01
C PHE A 173 6.44 -22.30 4.13
N LEU A 174 6.89 -21.19 4.72
CA LEU A 174 7.21 -19.97 3.96
C LEU A 174 8.42 -20.14 3.03
N LEU A 175 9.42 -20.92 3.42
CA LEU A 175 10.68 -21.03 2.67
C LEU A 175 10.71 -22.24 1.73
N LYS A 176 9.88 -23.26 1.95
CA LYS A 176 9.85 -24.45 1.09
C LYS A 176 9.00 -24.17 -0.16
N PRO A 177 9.61 -24.08 -1.34
CA PRO A 177 8.86 -23.78 -2.55
C PRO A 177 8.01 -24.99 -3.00
N ASP A 178 6.74 -24.74 -3.27
CA ASP A 178 5.91 -25.64 -4.07
C ASP A 178 6.12 -25.31 -5.55
N ILE A 179 6.99 -26.06 -6.21
CA ILE A 179 7.39 -25.80 -7.60
C ILE A 179 6.17 -25.88 -8.55
N GLY A 180 5.18 -26.72 -8.24
CA GLY A 180 3.97 -26.84 -9.05
C GLY A 180 3.15 -25.54 -9.12
N ARG A 181 3.14 -24.75 -8.05
CA ARG A 181 2.42 -23.46 -8.00
C ARG A 181 3.18 -22.32 -8.65
N ILE A 182 4.48 -22.41 -8.84
CA ILE A 182 5.28 -21.36 -9.52
C ILE A 182 4.82 -21.13 -10.96
N THR A 183 4.22 -22.15 -11.60
CA THR A 183 3.68 -22.05 -12.96
C THR A 183 2.31 -21.37 -13.02
N ASP A 184 1.66 -21.15 -11.89
CA ASP A 184 0.37 -20.45 -11.82
C ASP A 184 0.57 -18.94 -12.02
N ILE A 185 -0.11 -18.39 -13.04
CA ILE A 185 -0.05 -16.98 -13.40
C ILE A 185 -0.55 -16.06 -12.29
N ASN A 186 -1.49 -16.52 -11.45
CA ASN A 186 -2.02 -15.75 -10.34
C ASN A 186 -0.94 -15.46 -9.29
N VAL A 187 -0.03 -16.40 -9.06
CA VAL A 187 1.11 -16.19 -8.13
C VAL A 187 2.02 -15.05 -8.61
N TRP A 188 2.27 -14.96 -9.91
CA TRP A 188 3.06 -13.86 -10.50
C TRP A 188 2.32 -12.51 -10.46
N LYS A 189 1.02 -12.51 -10.72
CA LYS A 189 0.17 -11.31 -10.64
C LYS A 189 0.17 -10.76 -9.21
N GLU A 190 -0.07 -11.61 -8.21
CA GLU A 190 -0.03 -11.24 -6.80
C GLU A 190 1.37 -10.75 -6.36
N ALA A 191 2.44 -11.41 -6.81
CA ALA A 191 3.80 -11.00 -6.54
C ALA A 191 4.12 -9.62 -7.15
N MET A 192 3.65 -9.35 -8.37
CA MET A 192 3.80 -8.06 -9.03
C MET A 192 3.04 -6.95 -8.30
N SER A 193 1.78 -7.19 -7.94
CA SER A 193 0.96 -6.25 -7.16
C SER A 193 1.62 -5.94 -5.83
N GLN A 194 2.12 -6.97 -5.12
CA GLN A 194 2.84 -6.79 -3.86
C GLN A 194 4.07 -5.88 -4.01
N VAL A 195 4.89 -6.09 -5.04
CA VAL A 195 6.09 -5.27 -5.30
C VAL A 195 5.72 -3.81 -5.56
N ILE A 196 4.71 -3.57 -6.39
CA ILE A 196 4.28 -2.20 -6.73
C ILE A 196 3.71 -1.49 -5.51
N LEU A 197 2.88 -2.18 -4.71
CA LEU A 197 2.25 -1.61 -3.52
C LEU A 197 3.25 -1.37 -2.39
N SER A 198 4.13 -2.34 -2.08
CA SER A 198 5.09 -2.23 -0.99
C SER A 198 6.11 -1.11 -1.23
N LEU A 199 6.57 -0.95 -2.46
CA LEU A 199 7.47 0.13 -2.84
C LEU A 199 6.77 1.49 -3.03
N GLY A 200 5.43 1.54 -2.97
CA GLY A 200 4.64 2.77 -3.17
C GLY A 200 4.74 3.35 -4.59
N LEU A 201 4.95 2.48 -5.58
CA LEU A 201 5.05 2.88 -6.99
C LEU A 201 3.67 3.23 -7.56
N GLY A 202 3.61 4.17 -8.47
CA GLY A 202 2.34 4.64 -9.02
C GLY A 202 1.52 5.54 -8.08
N MET A 203 2.08 5.95 -6.92
CA MET A 203 1.42 6.81 -5.94
C MET A 203 1.98 8.24 -5.89
N GLY A 204 3.01 8.55 -6.69
CA GLY A 204 3.63 9.86 -6.77
C GLY A 204 4.59 10.22 -5.64
N GLN A 205 4.76 9.37 -4.63
CA GLN A 205 5.61 9.61 -3.46
C GLN A 205 7.09 9.72 -3.84
N MET A 206 7.61 8.75 -4.59
CA MET A 206 9.01 8.74 -5.04
C MET A 206 9.33 9.96 -5.90
N VAL A 207 8.38 10.36 -6.76
CA VAL A 207 8.49 11.57 -7.58
C VAL A 207 8.55 12.82 -6.70
N ALA A 208 7.65 12.96 -5.73
CA ALA A 208 7.60 14.11 -4.83
C ALA A 208 8.87 14.26 -3.98
N TYR A 209 9.38 13.16 -3.42
CA TYR A 209 10.60 13.18 -2.61
C TYR A 209 11.86 13.43 -3.45
N SER A 210 11.95 12.81 -4.63
CA SER A 210 13.12 12.97 -5.50
C SER A 210 13.21 14.34 -6.15
N SER A 211 12.09 15.01 -6.40
CA SER A 211 12.06 16.36 -6.99
C SER A 211 12.76 17.42 -6.14
N LYS A 212 12.80 17.21 -4.81
CA LYS A 212 13.44 18.12 -3.84
C LYS A 212 14.94 17.83 -3.60
N ARG A 213 15.47 16.73 -4.15
CA ARG A 213 16.87 16.35 -3.99
C ARG A 213 17.72 16.93 -5.11
N LYS A 214 18.91 17.46 -4.74
CA LYS A 214 19.96 17.83 -5.71
C LYS A 214 20.45 16.58 -6.44
N ASN A 215 20.97 16.77 -7.67
CA ASN A 215 21.60 15.67 -8.42
C ASN A 215 22.67 14.99 -7.57
N ASP A 216 22.44 13.72 -7.30
CA ASP A 216 23.36 12.84 -6.59
C ASP A 216 23.64 11.64 -7.51
N ASN A 217 24.91 11.40 -7.79
CA ASN A 217 25.35 10.27 -8.63
C ASN A 217 25.00 8.89 -8.02
N ARG A 218 24.53 8.88 -6.76
CA ARG A 218 24.19 7.66 -6.04
C ARG A 218 22.77 7.12 -6.29
N THR A 219 22.06 7.61 -7.30
CA THR A 219 20.65 7.25 -7.55
C THR A 219 20.45 5.76 -7.71
N VAL A 220 21.30 5.11 -8.52
CA VAL A 220 21.23 3.65 -8.74
C VAL A 220 21.40 2.91 -7.42
N ARG A 221 22.45 3.24 -6.66
CA ARG A 221 22.71 2.65 -5.36
C ARG A 221 21.57 2.85 -4.38
N SER A 222 20.99 4.05 -4.35
CA SER A 222 19.84 4.36 -3.48
C SER A 222 18.62 3.53 -3.85
N SER A 223 18.35 3.29 -5.14
CA SER A 223 17.22 2.46 -5.58
C SER A 223 17.37 1.01 -5.15
N PHE A 224 18.57 0.44 -5.27
CA PHE A 224 18.85 -0.91 -4.73
C PHE A 224 18.75 -0.96 -3.20
N GLN A 225 19.17 0.11 -2.50
CA GLN A 225 19.02 0.18 -1.05
C GLN A 225 17.53 0.22 -0.64
N ILE A 226 16.71 1.02 -1.32
CA ILE A 226 15.25 1.08 -1.05
C ILE A 226 14.63 -0.30 -1.25
N ALA A 227 14.86 -0.95 -2.41
CA ALA A 227 14.35 -2.28 -2.68
C ALA A 227 14.87 -3.33 -1.69
N GLY A 228 16.14 -3.24 -1.30
CA GLY A 228 16.75 -4.15 -0.33
C GLY A 228 16.17 -4.00 1.09
N PHE A 229 15.90 -2.77 1.53
CA PHE A 229 15.22 -2.54 2.81
C PHE A 229 13.77 -3.00 2.78
N ASP A 230 13.03 -2.73 1.70
CA ASP A 230 11.66 -3.24 1.53
C ASP A 230 11.63 -4.77 1.59
N PHE A 231 12.54 -5.42 0.87
CA PHE A 231 12.71 -6.88 0.92
C PHE A 231 12.99 -7.39 2.33
N LEU A 232 13.91 -6.73 3.06
CA LEU A 232 14.25 -7.12 4.43
C LEU A 232 13.05 -7.00 5.37
N PHE A 233 12.29 -5.91 5.28
CA PHE A 233 11.06 -5.72 6.05
C PHE A 233 10.01 -6.79 5.70
N SER A 234 9.80 -7.05 4.42
CA SER A 234 8.85 -8.06 3.93
C SER A 234 9.24 -9.47 4.42
N LEU A 235 10.53 -9.80 4.39
CA LEU A 235 11.05 -11.08 4.85
C LEU A 235 10.86 -11.27 6.36
N LEU A 236 11.24 -10.26 7.16
CA LEU A 236 11.04 -10.29 8.61
C LEU A 236 9.57 -10.37 8.98
N SER A 237 8.69 -9.62 8.29
CA SER A 237 7.25 -9.69 8.46
C SER A 237 6.71 -11.08 8.13
N GLY A 238 7.19 -11.68 7.04
CA GLY A 238 6.87 -13.06 6.68
C GLY A 238 7.28 -14.05 7.78
N PHE A 239 8.48 -13.91 8.33
CA PHE A 239 8.95 -14.78 9.43
C PHE A 239 8.09 -14.63 10.69
N ALA A 240 7.74 -13.39 11.06
CA ALA A 240 6.86 -13.13 12.20
C ALA A 240 5.48 -13.72 12.00
N VAL A 241 4.87 -13.53 10.81
CA VAL A 241 3.53 -14.02 10.48
C VAL A 241 3.52 -15.55 10.44
N PHE A 242 4.38 -16.16 9.62
CA PHE A 242 4.35 -17.61 9.45
C PHE A 242 4.86 -18.36 10.69
N GLY A 243 5.79 -17.78 11.46
CA GLY A 243 6.14 -18.31 12.78
C GLY A 243 4.95 -18.34 13.73
N THR A 244 4.13 -17.29 13.72
CA THR A 244 2.89 -17.23 14.51
C THR A 244 1.81 -18.22 14.01
N LEU A 245 1.62 -18.33 12.69
CA LEU A 245 0.71 -19.31 12.10
C LEU A 245 1.15 -20.76 12.40
N GLY A 246 2.45 -21.04 12.33
CA GLY A 246 3.01 -22.34 12.70
C GLY A 246 2.76 -22.69 14.17
N PHE A 247 2.86 -21.71 15.07
CA PHE A 247 2.49 -21.88 16.48
C PHE A 247 1.00 -22.21 16.65
N LEU A 248 0.10 -21.48 15.99
CA LEU A 248 -1.34 -21.74 16.04
C LEU A 248 -1.70 -23.12 15.47
N ALA A 249 -1.12 -23.51 14.34
CA ALA A 249 -1.31 -24.82 13.75
C ALA A 249 -0.87 -25.95 14.70
N PHE A 250 0.28 -25.75 15.37
CA PHE A 250 0.76 -26.68 16.38
C PHE A 250 -0.20 -26.80 17.57
N GLN A 251 -0.72 -25.67 18.08
CA GLN A 251 -1.67 -25.65 19.20
C GLN A 251 -3.01 -26.31 18.85
N ASN A 252 -3.48 -26.12 17.62
CA ASN A 252 -4.74 -26.70 17.14
C ASN A 252 -4.60 -28.11 16.57
N ASN A 253 -3.39 -28.70 16.57
CA ASN A 253 -3.09 -30.00 15.96
C ASN A 253 -3.59 -30.11 14.50
N CYS A 254 -3.42 -29.04 13.70
CA CYS A 254 -3.81 -28.97 12.29
C CYS A 254 -2.64 -28.51 11.41
N GLN A 255 -2.83 -28.59 10.09
CA GLN A 255 -1.88 -28.02 9.14
C GLN A 255 -2.06 -26.50 9.06
N ILE A 256 -0.99 -25.77 8.66
CA ILE A 256 -1.04 -24.31 8.49
C ILE A 256 -2.12 -23.93 7.47
N THR A 257 -2.28 -24.73 6.41
CA THR A 257 -3.27 -24.51 5.34
C THR A 257 -4.72 -24.70 5.79
N GLU A 258 -4.95 -25.31 6.94
CA GLU A 258 -6.28 -25.56 7.52
C GLU A 258 -6.72 -24.47 8.50
N LEU A 259 -5.83 -23.49 8.78
CA LEU A 259 -6.17 -22.38 9.67
C LEU A 259 -7.19 -21.45 9.02
N ASN A 260 -8.33 -21.28 9.69
CA ASN A 260 -9.37 -20.35 9.26
C ASN A 260 -8.93 -18.89 9.49
N ASN A 261 -9.34 -17.99 8.61
CA ASN A 261 -9.08 -16.55 8.72
C ASN A 261 -7.59 -16.16 8.80
N ALA A 262 -6.69 -16.98 8.25
CA ALA A 262 -5.26 -16.74 8.22
C ALA A 262 -4.81 -15.80 7.08
N GLN A 263 -5.73 -14.97 6.57
CA GLN A 263 -5.48 -14.06 5.43
C GLN A 263 -6.22 -12.72 5.58
N GLY A 264 -5.78 -11.73 4.79
CA GLY A 264 -6.39 -10.41 4.74
C GLY A 264 -6.46 -9.72 6.10
N ILE A 265 -7.49 -8.92 6.30
CA ILE A 265 -7.72 -8.15 7.52
C ILE A 265 -7.96 -9.05 8.74
N PHE A 266 -8.59 -10.20 8.54
CA PHE A 266 -8.86 -11.17 9.63
C PHE A 266 -7.58 -11.77 10.20
N LEU A 267 -6.51 -11.89 9.41
CA LEU A 267 -5.21 -12.31 9.93
C LEU A 267 -4.73 -11.37 11.04
N ALA A 268 -4.79 -10.06 10.82
CA ALA A 268 -4.30 -9.07 11.78
C ALA A 268 -5.23 -8.90 13.00
N PHE A 269 -6.55 -8.92 12.81
CA PHE A 269 -7.51 -8.53 13.84
C PHE A 269 -8.28 -9.70 14.49
N ALA A 270 -8.10 -10.92 13.98
CA ALA A 270 -8.68 -12.12 14.57
C ALA A 270 -7.62 -13.18 14.89
N THR A 271 -6.83 -13.60 13.90
CA THR A 271 -5.85 -14.69 14.04
C THR A 271 -4.69 -14.30 14.95
N TYR A 272 -4.10 -13.10 14.76
CA TYR A 272 -3.04 -12.63 15.65
C TYR A 272 -3.49 -12.44 17.11
N PRO A 273 -4.64 -11.80 17.43
CA PRO A 273 -5.17 -11.77 18.78
C PRO A 273 -5.35 -13.16 19.41
N THR A 274 -5.80 -14.17 18.63
CA THR A 274 -5.90 -15.54 19.11
C THR A 274 -4.53 -16.08 19.52
N ALA A 275 -3.51 -15.90 18.69
CA ALA A 275 -2.15 -16.32 19.02
C ALA A 275 -1.58 -15.58 20.23
N ILE A 276 -1.76 -14.26 20.27
CA ILE A 276 -1.29 -13.39 21.37
C ILE A 276 -1.89 -13.84 22.69
N SER A 277 -3.18 -14.17 22.74
CA SER A 277 -3.86 -14.62 23.96
C SER A 277 -3.26 -15.88 24.59
N GLN A 278 -2.56 -16.69 23.81
CA GLN A 278 -1.91 -17.94 24.25
C GLN A 278 -0.45 -17.71 24.71
N LEU A 279 0.05 -16.47 24.64
CA LEU A 279 1.42 -16.17 25.02
C LEU A 279 1.52 -15.71 26.49
N PRO A 280 2.62 -16.01 27.20
CA PRO A 280 2.92 -15.34 28.48
C PRO A 280 3.09 -13.84 28.24
N PHE A 281 2.56 -13.02 29.15
CA PHE A 281 2.55 -11.56 29.00
C PHE A 281 1.79 -11.07 27.75
N ALA A 282 0.70 -11.72 27.37
CA ALA A 282 -0.10 -11.42 26.19
C ALA A 282 -0.42 -9.92 25.96
N PRO A 283 -0.76 -9.10 26.98
CA PRO A 283 -0.97 -7.67 26.78
C PRO A 283 0.22 -6.94 26.15
N ILE A 284 1.44 -7.27 26.55
CA ILE A 284 2.66 -6.65 26.01
C ILE A 284 2.84 -6.97 24.53
N TRP A 285 2.65 -8.23 24.15
CA TRP A 285 2.76 -8.67 22.77
C TRP A 285 1.68 -8.04 21.88
N GLY A 286 0.46 -7.91 22.41
CA GLY A 286 -0.62 -7.21 21.73
C GLY A 286 -0.31 -5.74 21.48
N ILE A 287 0.14 -5.01 22.51
CA ILE A 287 0.54 -3.61 22.37
C ILE A 287 1.65 -3.45 21.35
N ILE A 288 2.71 -4.28 21.43
CA ILE A 288 3.83 -4.23 20.49
C ILE A 288 3.33 -4.46 19.05
N PHE A 289 2.51 -5.48 18.81
CA PHE A 289 2.02 -5.82 17.49
C PHE A 289 1.14 -4.71 16.89
N PHE A 290 0.15 -4.25 17.63
CA PHE A 290 -0.78 -3.22 17.09
C PHE A 290 -0.14 -1.84 17.02
N LEU A 291 0.76 -1.49 17.94
CA LEU A 291 1.54 -0.25 17.84
C LEU A 291 2.49 -0.28 16.64
N LEU A 292 3.10 -1.42 16.33
CA LEU A 292 3.89 -1.63 15.11
C LEU A 292 3.04 -1.30 13.85
N LEU A 293 1.81 -1.84 13.77
CA LEU A 293 0.92 -1.58 12.63
C LEU A 293 0.57 -0.09 12.51
N VAL A 294 0.27 0.59 13.63
CA VAL A 294 -0.02 2.03 13.64
C VAL A 294 1.18 2.84 13.16
N LEU A 295 2.39 2.54 13.65
CA LEU A 295 3.59 3.30 13.32
C LEU A 295 3.99 3.14 11.85
N ILE A 296 4.01 1.90 11.33
CA ILE A 296 4.31 1.65 9.90
C ILE A 296 3.25 2.31 9.02
N GLY A 297 1.99 2.16 9.40
CA GLY A 297 0.91 2.65 8.58
C GLY A 297 0.82 4.17 8.52
N ILE A 298 1.09 4.88 9.62
CA ILE A 298 1.03 6.34 9.62
C ILE A 298 2.11 6.97 8.74
N ASP A 299 3.28 6.34 8.64
CA ASP A 299 4.36 6.77 7.74
C ASP A 299 3.91 6.73 6.28
N SER A 300 3.16 5.70 5.89
CA SER A 300 2.58 5.58 4.54
C SER A 300 1.53 6.66 4.26
N VAL A 301 0.65 6.94 5.23
CA VAL A 301 -0.39 7.98 5.08
C VAL A 301 0.23 9.35 4.83
N PHE A 302 1.18 9.79 5.66
CA PHE A 302 1.73 11.12 5.44
C PHE A 302 2.65 11.20 4.21
N ALA A 303 3.25 10.11 3.75
CA ALA A 303 3.98 10.08 2.50
C ALA A 303 3.05 10.35 1.29
N VAL A 304 1.88 9.72 1.26
CA VAL A 304 0.86 9.96 0.23
C VAL A 304 0.32 11.38 0.31
N ILE A 305 0.01 11.87 1.52
CA ILE A 305 -0.49 13.24 1.67
C ILE A 305 0.55 14.28 1.27
N GLU A 306 1.86 14.07 1.53
CA GLU A 306 2.93 14.96 1.06
C GLU A 306 3.04 14.95 -0.48
N ALA A 307 2.84 13.80 -1.13
CA ALA A 307 2.78 13.72 -2.59
C ALA A 307 1.60 14.52 -3.16
N ASN A 308 0.42 14.35 -2.57
CA ASN A 308 -0.77 15.12 -2.93
C ASN A 308 -0.56 16.63 -2.68
N LEU A 309 -0.01 16.98 -1.52
CA LEU A 309 0.29 18.35 -1.15
C LEU A 309 1.17 19.03 -2.20
N SER A 310 2.21 18.34 -2.72
CA SER A 310 3.08 18.91 -3.76
C SER A 310 2.32 19.22 -5.05
N GLY A 311 1.34 18.41 -5.45
CA GLY A 311 0.49 18.69 -6.61
C GLY A 311 -0.46 19.87 -6.39
N PHE A 312 -1.09 19.95 -5.20
CA PHE A 312 -2.00 21.05 -4.88
C PHE A 312 -1.29 22.38 -4.65
N GLU A 313 -0.06 22.39 -4.13
CA GLU A 313 0.78 23.61 -4.03
C GLU A 313 1.05 24.22 -5.41
N GLU A 314 1.20 23.41 -6.45
CA GLU A 314 1.38 23.89 -7.83
C GLU A 314 0.12 24.53 -8.43
N VAL A 315 -1.08 24.08 -8.02
CA VAL A 315 -2.35 24.68 -8.46
C VAL A 315 -2.68 25.95 -7.68
N PHE A 316 -2.34 25.99 -6.40
CA PHE A 316 -2.69 27.04 -5.46
C PHE A 316 -1.43 27.68 -4.83
N PRO A 317 -0.53 28.30 -5.64
CA PRO A 317 0.77 28.81 -5.17
C PRO A 317 0.65 29.91 -4.09
N ASN A 318 -0.49 30.63 -4.08
CA ASN A 318 -0.77 31.69 -3.12
C ASN A 318 -1.41 31.21 -1.83
N THR A 319 -1.69 29.89 -1.71
CA THR A 319 -2.31 29.30 -0.52
C THR A 319 -1.23 28.71 0.38
N SER A 320 -1.30 29.00 1.68
CA SER A 320 -0.31 28.44 2.60
C SER A 320 -0.37 26.91 2.63
N LYS A 321 0.78 26.27 2.71
CA LYS A 321 0.95 24.82 2.84
C LYS A 321 0.05 24.21 3.90
N GLN A 322 -0.10 24.90 5.04
CA GLN A 322 -0.94 24.47 6.16
C GLN A 322 -2.42 24.37 5.78
N ARG A 323 -2.94 25.33 4.99
CA ARG A 323 -4.34 25.31 4.53
C ARG A 323 -4.60 24.18 3.55
N ILE A 324 -3.66 23.93 2.64
CA ILE A 324 -3.75 22.80 1.69
C ILE A 324 -3.68 21.47 2.45
N ALA A 325 -2.76 21.33 3.41
CA ALA A 325 -2.66 20.15 4.26
C ALA A 325 -3.95 19.91 5.07
N LEU A 326 -4.54 20.97 5.65
CA LEU A 326 -5.82 20.86 6.35
C LEU A 326 -6.94 20.40 5.40
N PHE A 327 -7.03 20.99 4.21
CA PHE A 327 -8.00 20.58 3.19
C PHE A 327 -7.86 19.08 2.85
N LEU A 328 -6.65 18.61 2.57
CA LEU A 328 -6.39 17.20 2.26
C LEU A 328 -6.75 16.27 3.42
N CYS A 329 -6.43 16.66 4.66
CA CYS A 329 -6.82 15.89 5.85
C CYS A 329 -8.33 15.84 6.03
N ILE A 330 -9.06 16.94 5.79
CA ILE A 330 -10.52 16.97 5.83
C ILE A 330 -11.12 16.07 4.75
N VAL A 331 -10.61 16.15 3.52
CA VAL A 331 -11.04 15.28 2.42
C VAL A 331 -10.78 13.81 2.76
N GLY A 332 -9.60 13.50 3.31
CA GLY A 332 -9.26 12.16 3.76
C GLY A 332 -10.17 11.64 4.87
N PHE A 333 -10.46 12.47 5.85
CA PHE A 333 -11.42 12.15 6.92
C PHE A 333 -12.82 11.88 6.37
N LEU A 334 -13.35 12.77 5.53
CA LEU A 334 -14.67 12.62 4.92
C LEU A 334 -14.75 11.36 4.04
N GLY A 335 -13.71 11.07 3.23
CA GLY A 335 -13.64 9.84 2.45
C GLY A 335 -13.59 8.59 3.34
N GLY A 336 -12.87 8.66 4.45
CA GLY A 336 -12.81 7.58 5.45
C GLY A 336 -14.14 7.32 6.15
N LEU A 337 -15.02 8.33 6.32
CA LEU A 337 -16.33 8.14 6.96
C LEU A 337 -17.19 7.05 6.31
N LEU A 338 -17.07 6.87 5.00
CA LEU A 338 -17.82 5.84 4.26
C LEU A 338 -17.56 4.43 4.79
N PHE A 339 -16.39 4.20 5.39
CA PHE A 339 -15.96 2.89 5.88
C PHE A 339 -16.13 2.72 7.40
N THR A 340 -16.72 3.70 8.11
CA THR A 340 -16.96 3.62 9.57
C THR A 340 -18.28 2.96 9.94
N PHE A 341 -19.13 2.68 8.96
CA PHE A 341 -20.42 2.00 9.14
C PHE A 341 -20.25 0.48 9.13
N GLY A 342 -21.27 -0.26 9.58
CA GLY A 342 -21.24 -1.71 9.66
C GLY A 342 -21.03 -2.42 8.31
N ASN A 343 -21.35 -1.80 7.19
CA ASN A 343 -21.04 -2.29 5.85
C ASN A 343 -19.67 -1.83 5.32
N GLY A 344 -18.91 -1.07 6.10
CA GLY A 344 -17.67 -0.44 5.66
C GLY A 344 -16.59 -1.43 5.20
N LEU A 345 -16.51 -2.62 5.83
CA LEU A 345 -15.57 -3.65 5.43
C LEU A 345 -15.81 -4.14 4.00
N TYR A 346 -17.07 -4.33 3.59
CA TYR A 346 -17.40 -4.78 2.23
C TYR A 346 -17.00 -3.74 1.18
N TRP A 347 -17.28 -2.46 1.46
CA TRP A 347 -16.89 -1.38 0.57
C TRP A 347 -15.38 -1.19 0.51
N LEU A 348 -14.68 -1.37 1.65
CA LEU A 348 -13.21 -1.33 1.72
C LEU A 348 -12.63 -2.41 0.81
N ASP A 349 -13.08 -3.65 0.94
CA ASP A 349 -12.59 -4.79 0.16
C ASP A 349 -12.82 -4.58 -1.36
N ILE A 350 -14.03 -4.15 -1.74
CA ILE A 350 -14.36 -3.84 -3.13
C ILE A 350 -13.49 -2.70 -3.67
N VAL A 351 -13.39 -1.56 -2.96
CA VAL A 351 -12.63 -0.39 -3.43
C VAL A 351 -11.14 -0.72 -3.51
N ASP A 352 -10.58 -1.39 -2.49
CA ASP A 352 -9.17 -1.79 -2.48
C ASP A 352 -8.84 -2.67 -3.68
N HIS A 353 -9.66 -3.65 -3.98
CA HIS A 353 -9.45 -4.53 -5.11
C HIS A 353 -9.31 -3.80 -6.45
N TRP A 354 -10.18 -2.82 -6.74
CA TRP A 354 -10.12 -2.07 -8.01
C TRP A 354 -9.05 -0.99 -8.02
N VAL A 355 -8.89 -0.27 -6.92
CA VAL A 355 -7.98 0.88 -6.83
C VAL A 355 -6.53 0.43 -6.69
N ALA A 356 -6.27 -0.59 -5.87
CA ALA A 356 -4.92 -1.06 -5.61
C ALA A 356 -4.40 -2.06 -6.66
N ASN A 357 -5.27 -2.85 -7.30
CA ASN A 357 -4.80 -3.81 -8.31
C ASN A 357 -4.93 -3.26 -9.73
N TYR A 358 -6.14 -2.85 -10.16
CA TYR A 358 -6.31 -2.44 -11.57
C TYR A 358 -5.83 -1.02 -11.83
N MET A 359 -6.19 -0.08 -10.96
CA MET A 359 -5.90 1.33 -11.20
C MET A 359 -4.41 1.64 -11.05
N ILE A 360 -3.74 1.12 -10.01
CA ILE A 360 -2.29 1.33 -9.83
C ILE A 360 -1.50 0.70 -10.99
N LEU A 361 -1.82 -0.54 -11.39
CA LEU A 361 -1.13 -1.19 -12.50
C LEU A 361 -1.31 -0.40 -13.80
N SER A 362 -2.53 0.13 -14.05
CA SER A 362 -2.83 0.99 -15.21
C SER A 362 -2.04 2.29 -15.16
N ILE A 363 -1.94 2.92 -14.00
CA ILE A 363 -1.18 4.15 -13.77
C ILE A 363 0.30 3.92 -14.06
N VAL A 364 0.89 2.88 -13.50
CA VAL A 364 2.32 2.56 -13.71
C VAL A 364 2.59 2.25 -15.17
N ALA A 365 1.72 1.48 -15.83
CA ALA A 365 1.85 1.20 -17.26
C ALA A 365 1.81 2.47 -18.11
N LEU A 366 0.87 3.39 -17.83
CA LEU A 366 0.77 4.69 -18.52
C LEU A 366 1.98 5.59 -18.26
N GLN A 367 2.48 5.64 -17.03
CA GLN A 367 3.69 6.40 -16.68
C GLN A 367 4.89 5.92 -17.50
N CYS A 368 5.13 4.61 -17.51
CA CYS A 368 6.25 4.01 -18.25
C CYS A 368 6.13 4.25 -19.74
N PHE A 369 4.95 4.02 -20.32
CA PHE A 369 4.71 4.14 -21.74
C PHE A 369 4.85 5.58 -22.26
N LEU A 370 4.32 6.56 -21.52
CA LEU A 370 4.29 7.97 -21.95
C LEU A 370 5.57 8.70 -21.59
N LEU A 371 5.96 8.73 -20.31
CA LEU A 371 7.05 9.58 -19.87
C LEU A 371 8.42 9.12 -20.37
N PHE A 372 8.67 7.81 -20.43
CA PHE A 372 9.99 7.34 -20.88
C PHE A 372 10.24 7.50 -22.38
N ARG A 373 9.20 7.82 -23.17
CA ARG A 373 9.31 8.20 -24.58
C ARG A 373 9.82 9.63 -24.77
N ASP A 374 9.77 10.45 -23.71
CA ASP A 374 10.29 11.80 -23.76
C ASP A 374 11.84 11.78 -23.88
N LYS A 375 12.34 12.36 -24.97
CA LYS A 375 13.78 12.40 -25.24
C LYS A 375 14.56 13.13 -24.15
N SER A 376 13.96 14.17 -23.54
CA SER A 376 14.62 14.96 -22.50
C SER A 376 14.73 14.18 -21.18
N LEU A 377 13.72 13.41 -20.81
CA LEU A 377 13.79 12.47 -19.68
C LEU A 377 14.79 11.34 -19.96
N SER A 378 14.77 10.78 -21.17
CA SER A 378 15.73 9.75 -21.59
C SER A 378 17.19 10.25 -21.52
N ASN A 379 17.45 11.48 -21.92
CA ASN A 379 18.78 12.10 -21.81
C ASN A 379 19.14 12.36 -20.34
N TYR A 380 18.16 12.72 -19.50
CA TYR A 380 18.37 12.90 -18.07
C TYR A 380 18.76 11.59 -17.39
N PHE A 381 18.15 10.47 -17.81
CA PHE A 381 18.51 9.13 -17.33
C PHE A 381 19.97 8.75 -17.66
N GLY A 382 20.49 9.26 -18.78
CA GLY A 382 21.90 9.10 -19.16
C GLY A 382 22.91 9.82 -18.26
N GLN A 383 22.44 10.73 -17.38
CA GLN A 383 23.30 11.38 -16.37
C GLN A 383 23.56 10.52 -15.13
N PHE A 384 22.80 9.43 -14.97
CA PHE A 384 23.11 8.43 -13.94
C PHE A 384 24.33 7.63 -14.38
N GLU A 385 25.20 7.28 -13.45
CA GLU A 385 26.37 6.42 -13.71
C GLU A 385 25.95 4.98 -14.05
N ILE A 386 25.27 4.82 -15.20
CA ILE A 386 24.83 3.55 -15.75
C ILE A 386 25.60 3.28 -17.02
N ASN A 387 26.09 2.04 -17.18
CA ASN A 387 26.71 1.59 -18.42
C ASN A 387 25.75 1.87 -19.61
N PRO A 388 26.21 2.49 -20.72
CA PRO A 388 25.37 2.83 -21.88
C PRO A 388 24.57 1.64 -22.43
N THR A 389 25.15 0.45 -22.46
CA THR A 389 24.45 -0.78 -22.89
C THR A 389 23.30 -1.12 -21.94
N LEU A 390 23.55 -1.06 -20.62
CA LEU A 390 22.52 -1.31 -19.60
C LEU A 390 21.41 -0.24 -19.67
N LEU A 391 21.75 1.00 -19.97
CA LEU A 391 20.79 2.09 -20.16
C LEU A 391 19.81 1.78 -21.33
N ILE A 392 20.31 1.27 -22.44
CA ILE A 392 19.48 0.88 -23.59
C ILE A 392 18.54 -0.26 -23.20
N VAL A 393 19.06 -1.27 -22.49
CA VAL A 393 18.26 -2.41 -22.01
C VAL A 393 17.19 -1.94 -21.03
N LEU A 394 17.54 -1.12 -20.05
CA LEU A 394 16.59 -0.55 -19.07
C LEU A 394 15.52 0.28 -19.78
N ARG A 395 15.89 1.07 -20.78
CA ARG A 395 14.95 1.86 -21.55
C ARG A 395 13.92 0.96 -22.25
N PHE A 396 14.39 -0.06 -22.98
CA PHE A 396 13.52 -1.03 -23.65
C PHE A 396 12.62 -1.74 -22.63
N TRP A 397 13.20 -2.16 -21.51
CA TRP A 397 12.51 -2.88 -20.44
C TRP A 397 11.37 -2.06 -19.84
N ILE A 398 11.65 -0.82 -19.41
CA ILE A 398 10.66 0.07 -18.77
C ILE A 398 9.61 0.55 -19.78
N THR A 399 9.99 0.82 -21.04
CA THR A 399 9.05 1.37 -22.05
C THR A 399 8.12 0.34 -22.64
N LEU A 400 8.57 -0.89 -22.79
CA LEU A 400 7.84 -1.93 -23.51
C LEU A 400 7.51 -3.13 -22.64
N ILE A 401 8.50 -3.75 -22.00
CA ILE A 401 8.30 -5.04 -21.31
C ILE A 401 7.42 -4.85 -20.07
N VAL A 402 7.76 -3.93 -19.18
CA VAL A 402 7.00 -3.69 -17.95
C VAL A 402 5.53 -3.32 -18.25
N PRO A 403 5.22 -2.31 -19.10
CA PRO A 403 3.82 -2.00 -19.41
C PRO A 403 3.06 -3.17 -20.05
N THR A 404 3.73 -3.97 -20.91
CA THR A 404 3.10 -5.12 -21.55
C THR A 404 2.70 -6.17 -20.51
N ILE A 405 3.58 -6.48 -19.56
CA ILE A 405 3.29 -7.42 -18.46
C ILE A 405 2.13 -6.88 -17.59
N LEU A 406 2.16 -5.61 -17.25
CA LEU A 406 1.10 -4.99 -16.43
C LEU A 406 -0.25 -5.01 -17.13
N ILE A 407 -0.30 -4.66 -18.43
CA ILE A 407 -1.52 -4.72 -19.23
C ILE A 407 -2.03 -6.15 -19.33
N PHE A 408 -1.13 -7.11 -19.53
CA PHE A 408 -1.50 -8.53 -19.57
C PHE A 408 -2.17 -8.98 -18.26
N PHE A 409 -1.61 -8.63 -17.09
CA PHE A 409 -2.22 -8.95 -15.79
C PHE A 409 -3.56 -8.26 -15.55
N ILE A 410 -3.72 -7.01 -16.04
CA ILE A 410 -5.00 -6.30 -16.00
C ILE A 410 -6.05 -7.04 -16.83
N LEU A 411 -5.71 -7.40 -18.07
CA LEU A 411 -6.65 -8.07 -18.99
C LEU A 411 -7.03 -9.47 -18.48
N GLU A 412 -6.07 -10.21 -17.95
CA GLU A 412 -6.30 -11.53 -17.35
C GLU A 412 -7.23 -11.41 -16.13
N GLY A 413 -6.97 -10.45 -15.23
CA GLY A 413 -7.81 -10.21 -14.08
C GLY A 413 -9.25 -9.82 -14.47
N VAL A 414 -9.42 -8.87 -15.38
CA VAL A 414 -10.76 -8.48 -15.89
C VAL A 414 -11.48 -9.66 -16.52
N TYR A 415 -10.78 -10.48 -17.30
CA TYR A 415 -11.36 -11.68 -17.90
C TYR A 415 -11.82 -12.69 -16.85
N GLY A 416 -11.04 -12.89 -15.79
CA GLY A 416 -11.42 -13.74 -14.66
C GLY A 416 -12.68 -13.26 -13.94
N GLU A 417 -12.80 -11.95 -13.71
CA GLU A 417 -13.95 -11.35 -13.02
C GLU A 417 -15.24 -11.31 -13.83
N ILE A 418 -15.15 -11.28 -15.16
CA ILE A 418 -16.33 -11.46 -16.02
C ILE A 418 -16.94 -12.86 -15.83
N ARG A 419 -16.11 -13.86 -15.52
CA ARG A 419 -16.55 -15.25 -15.31
C ARG A 419 -17.05 -15.52 -13.90
N VAL A 420 -16.34 -14.98 -12.91
CA VAL A 420 -16.65 -15.18 -11.49
C VAL A 420 -16.57 -13.83 -10.78
N SER A 421 -17.70 -13.39 -10.23
CA SER A 421 -17.76 -12.12 -9.48
C SER A 421 -16.80 -12.13 -8.30
N TYR A 422 -16.02 -11.06 -8.16
CA TYR A 422 -15.08 -10.87 -7.06
C TYR A 422 -15.77 -11.02 -5.69
N GLY A 423 -15.16 -11.80 -4.80
CA GLY A 423 -15.59 -11.95 -3.40
C GLY A 423 -17.03 -12.45 -3.21
N GLY A 424 -17.73 -12.93 -4.26
CA GLY A 424 -19.14 -13.30 -4.20
C GLY A 424 -20.09 -12.11 -4.00
N TYR A 425 -19.60 -10.88 -4.17
CA TYR A 425 -20.42 -9.66 -4.02
C TYR A 425 -21.48 -9.52 -5.11
N PRO A 426 -22.62 -8.87 -4.80
CA PRO A 426 -23.62 -8.52 -5.80
C PRO A 426 -23.00 -7.65 -6.91
N LEU A 427 -23.35 -7.90 -8.16
CA LEU A 427 -22.86 -7.16 -9.33
C LEU A 427 -23.04 -5.64 -9.19
N SER A 428 -24.15 -5.19 -8.60
CA SER A 428 -24.39 -3.78 -8.31
C SER A 428 -23.36 -3.15 -7.38
N ALA A 429 -22.89 -3.86 -6.35
CA ALA A 429 -21.84 -3.39 -5.46
C ALA A 429 -20.50 -3.28 -6.20
N ILE A 430 -20.17 -4.26 -7.04
CA ILE A 430 -18.98 -4.25 -7.88
C ILE A 430 -19.02 -3.08 -8.87
N ILE A 431 -20.15 -2.84 -9.53
CA ILE A 431 -20.28 -1.71 -10.47
C ILE A 431 -20.11 -0.37 -9.74
N ILE A 432 -20.71 -0.18 -8.57
CA ILE A 432 -20.68 1.09 -7.84
C ILE A 432 -19.30 1.31 -7.20
N GLY A 433 -18.85 0.38 -6.38
CA GLY A 433 -17.61 0.51 -5.59
C GLY A 433 -16.35 0.22 -6.37
N GLY A 434 -16.42 -0.66 -7.38
CA GLY A 434 -15.29 -1.02 -8.22
C GLY A 434 -15.16 -0.10 -9.45
N TRP A 435 -15.86 -0.43 -10.51
CA TRP A 435 -15.79 0.31 -11.78
C TRP A 435 -16.24 1.77 -11.65
N GLY A 436 -17.26 2.04 -10.81
CA GLY A 436 -17.72 3.40 -10.51
C GLY A 436 -16.62 4.24 -9.86
N CYS A 437 -15.87 3.67 -8.91
CA CYS A 437 -14.74 4.34 -8.28
C CYS A 437 -13.64 4.66 -9.31
N VAL A 438 -13.27 3.71 -10.17
CA VAL A 438 -12.32 3.93 -11.28
C VAL A 438 -12.79 5.08 -12.19
N LEU A 439 -14.06 5.08 -12.58
CA LEU A 439 -14.63 6.15 -13.41
C LEU A 439 -14.57 7.51 -12.72
N VAL A 440 -14.91 7.58 -11.44
CA VAL A 440 -14.84 8.81 -10.62
C VAL A 440 -13.41 9.34 -10.56
N VAL A 441 -12.41 8.49 -10.34
CA VAL A 441 -10.99 8.87 -10.37
C VAL A 441 -10.64 9.52 -11.72
N ILE A 442 -11.00 8.89 -12.82
CA ILE A 442 -10.71 9.40 -14.17
C ILE A 442 -11.39 10.74 -14.41
N LEU A 443 -12.68 10.86 -14.10
CA LEU A 443 -13.46 12.10 -14.32
C LEU A 443 -12.93 13.28 -13.49
N ILE A 444 -12.66 13.07 -12.20
CA ILE A 444 -12.08 14.09 -11.33
C ILE A 444 -10.70 14.50 -11.84
N SER A 445 -9.87 13.54 -12.26
CA SER A 445 -8.54 13.80 -12.78
C SER A 445 -8.57 14.65 -14.05
N LEU A 446 -9.49 14.36 -14.96
CA LEU A 446 -9.71 15.14 -16.17
C LEU A 446 -10.18 16.57 -15.84
N ALA A 447 -11.10 16.74 -14.90
CA ALA A 447 -11.61 18.04 -14.48
C ALA A 447 -10.50 18.91 -13.87
N ILE A 448 -9.74 18.36 -12.89
CA ILE A 448 -8.65 19.10 -12.25
C ILE A 448 -7.49 19.33 -13.22
N GLY A 449 -7.19 18.39 -14.12
CA GLY A 449 -6.17 18.55 -15.14
C GLY A 449 -6.47 19.71 -16.09
N ARG A 450 -7.74 19.92 -16.48
CA ARG A 450 -8.16 21.08 -17.28
C ARG A 450 -7.97 22.39 -16.50
N LEU A 451 -8.33 22.42 -15.22
CA LEU A 451 -8.13 23.60 -14.36
C LEU A 451 -6.64 23.93 -14.19
N TYR A 452 -5.81 22.92 -14.00
CA TYR A 452 -4.35 23.07 -13.91
C TYR A 452 -3.77 23.68 -15.19
N ASN A 453 -4.14 23.17 -16.37
CA ASN A 453 -3.67 23.63 -17.65
C ASN A 453 -4.11 25.09 -17.96
N GLY A 454 -5.24 25.52 -17.42
CA GLY A 454 -5.73 26.91 -17.55
C GLY A 454 -4.96 27.90 -16.67
N ARG A 455 -4.44 27.46 -15.52
CA ARG A 455 -3.69 28.33 -14.57
C ARG A 455 -2.18 28.33 -14.81
N ALA A 456 -1.64 27.28 -15.39
CA ALA A 456 -0.21 27.17 -15.70
C ALA A 456 0.21 27.93 -16.99
N LYS A 457 -0.72 28.73 -17.56
CA LYS A 457 -0.45 29.71 -18.61
C LYS A 457 -0.03 31.04 -17.98
#